data_4d938d328699822020941174bf9c436c
#
_entry.id   4d938d328699822020941174bf9c436c
#
_cell.length_a   1.000
_cell.length_b   1.000
_cell.length_c   1.000
_cell.angle_alpha   90.00
_cell.angle_beta   90.00
_cell.angle_gamma   90.00
#
_symmetry.space_group_name_H-M   'P 1'
#
loop_
_entity.id
_entity.type
_entity.pdbx_description
1 polymer ?
#
loop_
_entity_poly.entity_id
_entity_poly.type
_entity_poly.pdbx_seq_one_letter_code
_entity_poly.pdbx_strand_id
1 'polypeptide(L)'
;MAFAAESSLKLTKDDVVVFLGGTDMVRAQRSGHLETLLTANFKNDLPKFRDMSWEGDTVFALGTEIDRWRSGGFRGIKGLGNLETQLASVKATVVIVQLGKNEAFAGGEVVEAFIERSNKLFGRLRGEDRQLIVISPSPFEEADDPLYPDLRNRNDDLRRYVNALRVAAENHESVFVDLFTDAEESFTKNGLHVALENQAAFALHIAAALGIERAKGFVGLDDLLVSVREKHRLWFDYWRPANWKCLFGDDNRRVFSIGNQKKVPSIRDERDKIPALIDAAEQNVAAVAKGLAKPRIAEQFPLPAPTPAVSPEEELKEFQPANGFEVNLFASEKLGVENPMTMRWDAEGRMYVACTWTYPHLKPGEIPNDKIILLTDTDG
;
A
#
# COMPACT_ATOMS: atom_id res chain seq x y z
N MET A 1 -27.62 26.53 6.67
CA MET A 1 -26.74 27.41 5.88
C MET A 1 -25.53 26.56 5.52
N ALA A 2 -25.39 26.22 4.25
CA ALA A 2 -24.28 25.42 3.76
C ALA A 2 -23.05 26.34 3.74
N PHE A 3 -22.07 26.07 4.58
CA PHE A 3 -20.71 26.55 4.37
C PHE A 3 -20.08 25.67 3.28
N ALA A 4 -20.41 25.95 2.04
CA ALA A 4 -19.55 25.56 0.94
C ALA A 4 -18.29 26.42 1.03
N ALA A 5 -17.30 25.93 1.71
CA ALA A 5 -15.98 26.53 1.63
C ALA A 5 -15.41 26.15 0.26
N GLU A 6 -15.41 27.09 -0.68
CA GLU A 6 -14.53 27.12 -1.84
C GLU A 6 -13.05 27.22 -1.38
N SER A 7 -12.59 26.31 -0.54
CA SER A 7 -11.15 26.20 -0.25
C SER A 7 -10.59 25.05 -1.05
N SER A 8 -10.20 25.31 -2.30
CA SER A 8 -9.36 24.34 -3.00
C SER A 8 -8.13 24.07 -2.14
N LEU A 9 -7.80 22.79 -2.00
CA LEU A 9 -6.58 22.35 -1.33
C LEU A 9 -5.37 23.08 -1.93
N LYS A 10 -4.58 23.72 -1.08
CA LYS A 10 -3.35 24.42 -1.48
C LYS A 10 -2.16 23.66 -0.92
N LEU A 11 -1.30 23.21 -1.79
CA LEU A 11 -0.07 22.52 -1.43
C LEU A 11 1.13 23.18 -2.13
N THR A 12 2.26 23.13 -1.47
CA THR A 12 3.54 23.65 -1.95
C THR A 12 4.62 22.55 -1.93
N LYS A 13 5.75 22.81 -2.55
CA LYS A 13 6.92 21.91 -2.55
C LYS A 13 7.49 21.63 -1.15
N ASP A 14 7.19 22.48 -0.19
CA ASP A 14 7.65 22.35 1.19
C ASP A 14 6.71 21.46 2.04
N ASP A 15 5.55 21.10 1.47
CA ASP A 15 4.58 20.27 2.15
C ASP A 15 4.91 18.77 2.04
N VAL A 16 4.64 18.08 3.14
CA VAL A 16 4.62 16.62 3.23
C VAL A 16 3.21 16.18 3.62
N VAL A 17 2.50 15.63 2.64
CA VAL A 17 1.13 15.14 2.79
C VAL A 17 1.17 13.69 3.25
N VAL A 18 0.59 13.43 4.41
CA VAL A 18 0.44 12.08 4.96
C VAL A 18 -0.99 11.60 4.78
N PHE A 19 -1.16 10.41 4.21
CA PHE A 19 -2.45 9.73 4.15
C PHE A 19 -2.56 8.75 5.32
N LEU A 20 -3.68 8.82 6.04
CA LEU A 20 -4.05 7.92 7.12
C LEU A 20 -5.45 7.37 6.89
N GLY A 21 -5.71 6.17 7.39
CA GLY A 21 -7.04 5.58 7.31
C GLY A 21 -7.02 4.07 7.18
N GLY A 22 -8.21 3.51 7.00
CA GLY A 22 -8.43 2.07 6.88
C GLY A 22 -8.25 1.54 5.46
N THR A 23 -8.92 0.43 5.17
CA THR A 23 -8.76 -0.36 3.93
C THR A 23 -8.98 0.44 2.66
N ASP A 24 -9.97 1.34 2.60
CA ASP A 24 -10.25 2.10 1.38
C ASP A 24 -9.13 3.10 1.09
N MET A 25 -8.54 3.72 2.12
CA MET A 25 -7.38 4.59 1.94
C MET A 25 -6.13 3.81 1.50
N VAL A 26 -5.88 2.64 2.11
CA VAL A 26 -4.79 1.76 1.65
C VAL A 26 -4.96 1.36 0.18
N ARG A 27 -6.18 1.02 -0.24
CA ARG A 27 -6.47 0.68 -1.64
C ARG A 27 -6.27 1.88 -2.57
N ALA A 28 -6.74 3.07 -2.16
CA ALA A 28 -6.56 4.31 -2.92
C ALA A 28 -5.07 4.62 -3.14
N GLN A 29 -4.25 4.45 -2.10
CA GLN A 29 -2.80 4.65 -2.21
C GLN A 29 -2.12 3.58 -3.08
N ARG A 30 -2.45 2.30 -2.88
CA ARG A 30 -1.91 1.22 -3.74
C ARG A 30 -2.27 1.39 -5.21
N SER A 31 -3.46 1.89 -5.50
CA SER A 31 -3.89 2.17 -6.87
C SER A 31 -3.10 3.31 -7.52
N GLY A 32 -2.62 4.27 -6.71
CA GLY A 32 -1.83 5.41 -7.12
C GLY A 32 -2.61 6.54 -7.78
N HIS A 33 -3.88 6.36 -8.08
CA HIS A 33 -4.66 7.34 -8.86
C HIS A 33 -4.81 8.67 -8.13
N LEU A 34 -5.11 8.66 -6.82
CA LEU A 34 -5.29 9.90 -6.06
C LEU A 34 -4.01 10.74 -6.05
N GLU A 35 -2.86 10.14 -5.72
CA GLU A 35 -1.60 10.87 -5.76
C GLU A 35 -1.23 11.32 -7.16
N THR A 36 -1.52 10.53 -8.20
CA THR A 36 -1.28 10.93 -9.59
C THR A 36 -2.04 12.21 -9.94
N LEU A 37 -3.32 12.31 -9.55
CA LEU A 37 -4.14 13.51 -9.77
C LEU A 37 -3.60 14.73 -9.00
N LEU A 38 -3.24 14.54 -7.72
CA LEU A 38 -2.65 15.60 -6.90
C LEU A 38 -1.30 16.05 -7.50
N THR A 39 -0.44 15.12 -7.86
CA THR A 39 0.86 15.40 -8.50
C THR A 39 0.70 16.17 -9.81
N ALA A 40 -0.25 15.77 -10.66
CA ALA A 40 -0.51 16.47 -11.91
C ALA A 40 -1.03 17.88 -11.68
N ASN A 41 -1.85 18.11 -10.65
CA ASN A 41 -2.37 19.43 -10.29
C ASN A 41 -1.27 20.35 -9.73
N PHE A 42 -0.42 19.83 -8.86
CA PHE A 42 0.65 20.58 -8.18
C PHE A 42 2.04 20.43 -8.83
N LYS A 43 2.12 20.03 -10.08
CA LYS A 43 3.38 19.71 -10.79
C LYS A 43 4.44 20.83 -10.76
N ASN A 44 4.03 22.09 -10.61
CA ASN A 44 4.94 23.24 -10.58
C ASN A 44 5.49 23.54 -9.17
N ASP A 45 4.79 23.06 -8.15
CA ASP A 45 5.13 23.26 -6.74
C ASP A 45 4.82 21.95 -5.99
N LEU A 46 5.52 20.87 -6.38
CA LEU A 46 5.19 19.48 -6.07
C LEU A 46 5.48 19.14 -4.62
N PRO A 47 4.45 18.81 -3.79
CA PRO A 47 4.63 18.34 -2.44
C PRO A 47 5.13 16.88 -2.42
N LYS A 48 5.56 16.42 -1.24
CA LYS A 48 5.84 15.01 -0.99
C LYS A 48 4.60 14.30 -0.45
N PHE A 49 4.40 13.05 -0.85
CA PHE A 49 3.30 12.21 -0.37
C PHE A 49 3.82 10.98 0.36
N ARG A 50 3.21 10.65 1.51
CA ARG A 50 3.55 9.50 2.35
C ARG A 50 2.28 8.75 2.75
N ASP A 51 2.15 7.52 2.30
CA ASP A 51 1.07 6.65 2.77
C ASP A 51 1.46 6.03 4.12
N MET A 52 0.66 6.31 5.14
CA MET A 52 0.78 5.74 6.47
C MET A 52 -0.54 5.08 6.89
N SER A 53 -1.43 4.81 5.94
CA SER A 53 -2.69 4.11 6.17
C SER A 53 -2.46 2.63 6.47
N TRP A 54 -3.42 2.01 7.16
CA TRP A 54 -3.32 0.61 7.58
C TRP A 54 -4.69 -0.06 7.51
N GLU A 55 -4.75 -1.25 6.90
CA GLU A 55 -6.01 -1.98 6.80
C GLU A 55 -6.64 -2.19 8.16
N GLY A 56 -7.93 -1.91 8.25
CA GLY A 56 -8.69 -2.05 9.50
C GLY A 56 -8.46 -0.95 10.53
N ASP A 57 -7.72 0.12 10.22
CA ASP A 57 -7.57 1.23 11.14
C ASP A 57 -8.91 1.88 11.50
N THR A 58 -8.97 2.33 12.74
CA THR A 58 -10.12 2.99 13.36
C THR A 58 -9.64 4.13 14.26
N VAL A 59 -10.54 5.00 14.68
CA VAL A 59 -10.20 6.05 15.67
C VAL A 59 -9.77 5.45 17.02
N PHE A 60 -10.21 4.22 17.33
CA PHE A 60 -9.84 3.50 18.52
C PHE A 60 -8.44 2.90 18.43
N ALA A 61 -8.01 2.54 17.22
CA ALA A 61 -6.73 1.92 16.94
C ALA A 61 -5.60 2.94 16.78
N LEU A 62 -5.85 4.01 16.03
CA LEU A 62 -4.87 5.06 15.68
C LEU A 62 -4.44 5.91 16.87
N GLY A 63 -4.50 5.65 18.02
CA GLY A 63 -4.07 6.48 19.14
C GLY A 63 -3.99 5.74 20.46
N THR A 64 -4.07 4.40 20.43
CA THR A 64 -4.13 3.61 21.67
C THR A 64 -3.25 2.36 21.62
N GLU A 65 -3.84 1.17 21.66
CA GLU A 65 -3.14 -0.11 21.84
C GLU A 65 -2.41 -0.59 20.58
N ILE A 66 -2.93 -0.29 19.39
CA ILE A 66 -2.26 -0.62 18.12
C ILE A 66 -1.08 0.33 17.88
N ASP A 67 -1.19 1.59 18.32
CA ASP A 67 -0.05 2.50 18.39
C ASP A 67 1.07 1.89 19.25
N ARG A 68 0.73 1.21 20.31
CA ARG A 68 1.66 0.44 21.14
C ARG A 68 2.26 -0.75 20.37
N TRP A 69 1.48 -1.44 19.57
CA TRP A 69 1.96 -2.57 18.75
C TRP A 69 2.90 -2.09 17.60
N ARG A 70 2.57 -1.01 16.93
CA ARG A 70 3.44 -0.36 15.93
C ARG A 70 4.64 0.32 16.57
N SER A 71 4.48 0.91 17.73
CA SER A 71 5.51 1.67 18.45
C SER A 71 6.44 0.79 19.26
N GLY A 72 5.94 -0.31 19.78
CA GLY A 72 6.65 -1.17 20.71
C GLY A 72 7.53 -2.19 20.02
N GLY A 73 8.76 -1.89 19.73
CA GLY A 73 9.71 -2.87 19.18
C GLY A 73 9.73 -4.17 20.00
N PHE A 74 10.23 -5.24 19.37
CA PHE A 74 10.36 -6.54 19.98
C PHE A 74 11.68 -6.64 20.77
N ARG A 75 11.62 -7.12 22.02
CA ARG A 75 12.82 -7.35 22.88
C ARG A 75 13.76 -6.14 23.01
N GLY A 76 13.20 -4.95 23.23
CA GLY A 76 13.97 -3.72 23.45
C GLY A 76 14.48 -3.03 22.19
N ILE A 77 14.14 -3.51 21.01
CA ILE A 77 14.38 -2.81 19.75
C ILE A 77 13.25 -1.79 19.57
N LYS A 78 13.61 -0.52 19.32
CA LYS A 78 12.62 0.54 19.10
C LYS A 78 11.81 0.24 17.84
N GLY A 79 10.48 0.29 17.96
CA GLY A 79 9.55 0.25 16.84
C GLY A 79 9.47 1.59 16.09
N LEU A 80 8.36 1.83 15.40
CA LEU A 80 8.13 3.07 14.65
C LEU A 80 7.89 4.30 15.56
N GLY A 81 7.69 4.10 16.84
CA GLY A 81 7.26 5.14 17.76
C GLY A 81 5.75 5.35 17.76
N ASN A 82 5.27 6.26 18.60
CA ASN A 82 3.87 6.67 18.61
C ASN A 82 3.50 7.49 17.36
N LEU A 83 2.21 7.81 17.20
CA LEU A 83 1.69 8.54 16.04
C LEU A 83 2.45 9.85 15.80
N GLU A 84 2.72 10.63 16.84
CA GLU A 84 3.45 11.89 16.76
C GLU A 84 4.90 11.66 16.26
N THR A 85 5.57 10.65 16.79
CA THR A 85 6.93 10.26 16.35
C THR A 85 6.94 9.86 14.88
N GLN A 86 5.92 9.11 14.46
CA GLN A 86 5.78 8.67 13.07
C GLN A 86 5.55 9.86 12.14
N LEU A 87 4.63 10.76 12.47
CA LEU A 87 4.37 11.99 11.70
C LEU A 87 5.60 12.90 11.65
N ALA A 88 6.31 13.05 12.78
CA ALA A 88 7.54 13.82 12.85
C ALA A 88 8.67 13.22 12.01
N SER A 89 8.78 11.90 11.95
CA SER A 89 9.82 11.21 11.18
C SER A 89 9.76 11.52 9.68
N VAL A 90 8.56 11.74 9.15
CA VAL A 90 8.32 12.12 7.76
C VAL A 90 8.19 13.64 7.58
N LYS A 91 8.22 14.41 8.65
CA LYS A 91 8.02 15.87 8.67
C LYS A 91 6.65 16.27 8.09
N ALA A 92 5.60 15.58 8.50
CA ALA A 92 4.25 15.83 8.03
C ALA A 92 3.81 17.28 8.28
N THR A 93 3.32 17.97 7.24
CA THR A 93 2.71 19.31 7.32
C THR A 93 1.22 19.27 7.04
N VAL A 94 0.77 18.26 6.28
CA VAL A 94 -0.64 18.04 5.95
C VAL A 94 -0.98 16.59 6.24
N VAL A 95 -2.13 16.36 6.89
CA VAL A 95 -2.66 15.02 7.14
C VAL A 95 -4.03 14.90 6.49
N ILE A 96 -4.20 13.89 5.65
CA ILE A 96 -5.49 13.50 5.07
C ILE A 96 -5.90 12.19 5.72
N VAL A 97 -7.04 12.17 6.40
CA VAL A 97 -7.50 10.99 7.16
C VAL A 97 -8.91 10.57 6.77
N GLN A 98 -9.13 9.26 6.62
CA GLN A 98 -10.45 8.66 6.39
C GLN A 98 -10.69 7.50 7.38
N LEU A 99 -11.68 7.65 8.25
CA LEU A 99 -12.07 6.67 9.27
C LEU A 99 -13.60 6.66 9.42
N GLY A 100 -14.15 5.75 10.22
CA GLY A 100 -15.57 5.73 10.61
C GLY A 100 -16.37 4.58 9.98
N LYS A 101 -15.93 4.00 8.86
CA LYS A 101 -16.67 2.91 8.20
C LYS A 101 -16.64 1.60 8.99
N ASN A 102 -15.48 1.25 9.51
CA ASN A 102 -15.31 0.05 10.33
C ASN A 102 -16.03 0.20 11.68
N GLU A 103 -15.96 1.39 12.26
CA GLU A 103 -16.60 1.69 13.55
C GLU A 103 -18.12 1.59 13.48
N ALA A 104 -18.71 1.93 12.32
CA ALA A 104 -20.16 1.84 12.12
C ALA A 104 -20.72 0.41 12.26
N PHE A 105 -19.89 -0.62 12.14
CA PHE A 105 -20.32 -2.00 12.43
C PHE A 105 -20.67 -2.24 13.90
N ALA A 106 -20.17 -1.40 14.82
CA ALA A 106 -20.53 -1.47 16.24
C ALA A 106 -21.94 -0.87 16.52
N GLY A 107 -22.61 -0.30 15.53
CA GLY A 107 -23.94 0.31 15.70
C GLY A 107 -23.92 1.62 16.47
N GLY A 108 -25.09 2.08 16.91
CA GLY A 108 -25.26 3.38 17.56
C GLY A 108 -24.71 3.46 19.00
N GLU A 109 -24.47 2.33 19.65
CA GLU A 109 -24.11 2.28 21.09
C GLU A 109 -22.74 2.89 21.41
N VAL A 110 -21.80 2.86 20.45
CA VAL A 110 -20.42 3.37 20.65
C VAL A 110 -20.19 4.76 20.04
N VAL A 111 -21.21 5.42 19.53
CA VAL A 111 -21.09 6.74 18.87
C VAL A 111 -20.51 7.80 19.82
N GLU A 112 -20.94 7.81 21.09
CA GLU A 112 -20.42 8.76 22.09
C GLU A 112 -18.90 8.56 22.32
N ALA A 113 -18.48 7.31 22.47
CA ALA A 113 -17.05 6.98 22.59
C ALA A 113 -16.28 7.33 21.30
N PHE A 114 -16.90 7.17 20.14
CA PHE A 114 -16.32 7.55 18.86
C PHE A 114 -16.11 9.07 18.76
N ILE A 115 -17.12 9.88 19.19
CA ILE A 115 -17.00 11.34 19.24
C ILE A 115 -15.81 11.77 20.09
N GLU A 116 -15.70 11.25 21.33
CA GLU A 116 -14.58 11.56 22.22
C GLU A 116 -13.23 11.20 21.59
N ARG A 117 -13.13 9.99 21.03
CA ARG A 117 -11.90 9.49 20.40
C ARG A 117 -11.52 10.25 19.15
N SER A 118 -12.49 10.60 18.32
CA SER A 118 -12.26 11.41 17.10
C SER A 118 -11.72 12.78 17.45
N ASN A 119 -12.31 13.47 18.41
CA ASN A 119 -11.82 14.77 18.88
C ASN A 119 -10.39 14.66 19.40
N LYS A 120 -10.09 13.67 20.24
CA LYS A 120 -8.73 13.46 20.77
C LYS A 120 -7.73 13.14 19.65
N LEU A 121 -8.09 12.28 18.71
CA LEU A 121 -7.24 11.91 17.59
C LEU A 121 -6.96 13.12 16.69
N PHE A 122 -7.99 13.88 16.33
CA PHE A 122 -7.85 15.03 15.43
C PHE A 122 -6.98 16.13 16.04
N GLY A 123 -7.07 16.38 17.36
CA GLY A 123 -6.14 17.27 18.06
C GLY A 123 -4.69 16.79 17.95
N ARG A 124 -4.43 15.48 18.06
CA ARG A 124 -3.10 14.89 17.89
C ARG A 124 -2.61 14.98 16.42
N LEU A 125 -3.48 14.71 15.45
CA LEU A 125 -3.15 14.80 14.02
C LEU A 125 -2.85 16.24 13.60
N ARG A 126 -3.65 17.19 14.06
CA ARG A 126 -3.46 18.62 13.81
C ARG A 126 -2.15 19.12 14.45
N GLY A 127 -1.87 18.69 15.69
CA GLY A 127 -0.73 19.22 16.43
C GLY A 127 -0.79 20.75 16.52
N GLU A 128 0.37 21.40 16.49
CA GLU A 128 0.46 22.86 16.54
C GLU A 128 0.21 23.51 15.18
N ASP A 129 0.80 22.97 14.10
CA ASP A 129 0.87 23.66 12.81
C ASP A 129 0.43 22.84 11.59
N ARG A 130 0.05 21.56 11.76
CA ARG A 130 -0.34 20.72 10.61
C ARG A 130 -1.74 21.08 10.12
N GLN A 131 -1.93 21.11 8.81
CA GLN A 131 -3.25 21.10 8.22
C GLN A 131 -3.86 19.71 8.34
N LEU A 132 -5.12 19.62 8.82
CA LEU A 132 -5.87 18.38 8.86
C LEU A 132 -7.05 18.43 7.88
N ILE A 133 -7.17 17.38 7.07
CA ILE A 133 -8.26 17.15 6.14
C ILE A 133 -8.92 15.82 6.52
N VAL A 134 -10.18 15.87 6.88
CA VAL A 134 -10.98 14.71 7.26
C VAL A 134 -11.90 14.35 6.10
N ILE A 135 -11.74 13.15 5.58
CA ILE A 135 -12.61 12.61 4.53
C ILE A 135 -13.61 11.64 5.18
N SER A 136 -14.91 11.85 4.97
CA SER A 136 -15.90 10.89 5.42
C SER A 136 -15.77 9.55 4.67
N PRO A 137 -16.19 8.42 5.25
CA PRO A 137 -16.39 7.21 4.47
C PRO A 137 -17.52 7.40 3.44
N SER A 138 -17.45 6.68 2.33
CA SER A 138 -18.57 6.51 1.40
C SER A 138 -19.65 5.61 2.03
N PRO A 139 -20.92 5.68 1.60
CA PRO A 139 -21.96 4.81 2.11
C PRO A 139 -21.69 3.34 1.83
N PHE A 140 -22.41 2.47 2.54
CA PHE A 140 -22.55 1.08 2.13
C PHE A 140 -23.47 1.03 0.90
N GLU A 141 -23.07 0.26 -0.09
CA GLU A 141 -23.75 0.17 -1.39
C GLU A 141 -24.42 -1.20 -1.57
N GLU A 142 -25.13 -1.37 -2.65
CA GLU A 142 -25.63 -2.67 -3.07
C GLU A 142 -24.46 -3.53 -3.56
N ALA A 143 -24.43 -4.79 -3.12
CA ALA A 143 -23.41 -5.71 -3.58
C ALA A 143 -23.83 -6.34 -4.92
N ASP A 144 -22.86 -6.56 -5.82
CA ASP A 144 -23.11 -7.17 -7.13
C ASP A 144 -23.44 -8.67 -7.03
N ASP A 145 -22.96 -9.35 -5.99
CA ASP A 145 -23.14 -10.78 -5.78
C ASP A 145 -24.04 -11.02 -4.56
N PRO A 146 -25.14 -11.81 -4.70
CA PRO A 146 -26.05 -12.10 -3.61
C PRO A 146 -25.44 -12.91 -2.44
N LEU A 147 -24.24 -13.44 -2.60
CA LEU A 147 -23.51 -14.08 -1.51
C LEU A 147 -22.93 -13.08 -0.51
N TYR A 148 -22.79 -11.81 -0.89
CA TYR A 148 -22.41 -10.76 0.05
C TYR A 148 -23.62 -10.26 0.85
N PRO A 149 -23.43 -9.91 2.12
CA PRO A 149 -24.51 -9.33 2.92
C PRO A 149 -24.88 -7.94 2.40
N ASP A 150 -26.20 -7.64 2.40
CA ASP A 150 -26.66 -6.27 2.17
C ASP A 150 -26.39 -5.41 3.41
N LEU A 151 -25.46 -4.47 3.28
CA LEU A 151 -25.04 -3.58 4.36
C LEU A 151 -25.72 -2.22 4.32
N ARG A 152 -26.60 -1.94 3.34
CA ARG A 152 -27.26 -0.63 3.17
C ARG A 152 -28.09 -0.23 4.39
N ASN A 153 -28.64 -1.19 5.12
CA ASN A 153 -29.38 -0.96 6.37
C ASN A 153 -28.52 -0.36 7.49
N ARG A 154 -27.17 -0.38 7.36
CA ARG A 154 -26.24 0.24 8.32
C ARG A 154 -25.91 1.70 7.99
N ASN A 155 -26.42 2.24 6.89
CA ASN A 155 -26.16 3.62 6.50
C ASN A 155 -26.73 4.64 7.50
N ASP A 156 -27.79 4.32 8.22
CA ASP A 156 -28.29 5.20 9.28
C ASP A 156 -27.33 5.30 10.46
N ASP A 157 -26.70 4.20 10.85
CA ASP A 157 -25.63 4.23 11.84
C ASP A 157 -24.40 4.96 11.28
N LEU A 158 -23.95 4.61 10.06
CA LEU A 158 -22.81 5.26 9.41
C LEU A 158 -22.97 6.78 9.32
N ARG A 159 -24.19 7.27 9.05
CA ARG A 159 -24.51 8.71 9.06
C ARG A 159 -24.22 9.38 10.40
N ARG A 160 -24.46 8.69 11.53
CA ARG A 160 -24.14 9.22 12.86
C ARG A 160 -22.62 9.38 13.05
N TYR A 161 -21.83 8.41 12.56
CA TYR A 161 -20.37 8.48 12.58
C TYR A 161 -19.84 9.59 11.67
N VAL A 162 -20.41 9.76 10.47
CA VAL A 162 -20.06 10.85 9.55
C VAL A 162 -20.32 12.22 10.18
N ASN A 163 -21.48 12.39 10.83
CA ASN A 163 -21.80 13.63 11.54
C ASN A 163 -20.83 13.88 12.71
N ALA A 164 -20.46 12.84 13.43
CA ALA A 164 -19.45 12.94 14.50
C ALA A 164 -18.07 13.39 13.98
N LEU A 165 -17.63 12.83 12.83
CA LEU A 165 -16.40 13.25 12.18
C LEU A 165 -16.45 14.71 11.71
N ARG A 166 -17.58 15.15 11.16
CA ARG A 166 -17.80 16.54 10.75
C ARG A 166 -17.64 17.50 11.94
N VAL A 167 -18.36 17.23 13.04
CA VAL A 167 -18.28 18.04 14.26
C VAL A 167 -16.87 18.04 14.83
N ALA A 168 -16.21 16.89 14.85
CA ALA A 168 -14.83 16.80 15.34
C ALA A 168 -13.86 17.60 14.43
N ALA A 169 -14.06 17.58 13.10
CA ALA A 169 -13.26 18.39 12.18
C ALA A 169 -13.47 19.89 12.41
N GLU A 170 -14.72 20.33 12.60
CA GLU A 170 -15.06 21.73 12.94
C GLU A 170 -14.40 22.18 14.25
N ASN A 171 -14.44 21.34 15.29
CA ASN A 171 -13.81 21.62 16.59
C ASN A 171 -12.28 21.85 16.49
N HIS A 172 -11.66 21.31 15.46
CA HIS A 172 -10.22 21.42 15.22
C HIS A 172 -9.88 22.30 14.01
N GLU A 173 -10.81 23.13 13.55
CA GLU A 173 -10.60 24.03 12.40
C GLU A 173 -10.05 23.31 11.18
N SER A 174 -10.53 22.09 10.94
CA SER A 174 -10.06 21.18 9.90
C SER A 174 -11.03 21.14 8.72
N VAL A 175 -10.50 20.89 7.53
CA VAL A 175 -11.33 20.72 6.32
C VAL A 175 -12.07 19.39 6.43
N PHE A 176 -13.38 19.41 6.17
CA PHE A 176 -14.20 18.21 6.09
C PHE A 176 -14.67 17.97 4.65
N VAL A 177 -14.41 16.79 4.13
CA VAL A 177 -14.82 16.34 2.79
C VAL A 177 -15.89 15.27 2.95
N ASP A 178 -17.07 15.52 2.43
CA ASP A 178 -18.22 14.64 2.56
C ASP A 178 -18.37 13.72 1.34
N LEU A 179 -17.92 12.47 1.44
CA LEU A 179 -18.16 11.44 0.44
C LEU A 179 -19.42 10.60 0.72
N PHE A 180 -20.07 10.84 1.86
CA PHE A 180 -21.27 10.08 2.24
C PHE A 180 -22.53 10.64 1.60
N THR A 181 -22.66 11.97 1.58
CA THR A 181 -23.87 12.65 1.10
C THR A 181 -23.83 12.81 -0.42
N ASP A 182 -22.68 13.01 -1.01
CA ASP A 182 -22.49 13.30 -2.43
C ASP A 182 -22.25 12.03 -3.29
N ALA A 183 -22.61 10.85 -2.76
CA ALA A 183 -22.42 9.59 -3.48
C ALA A 183 -23.50 9.43 -4.57
N GLU A 184 -23.25 9.98 -5.75
CA GLU A 184 -24.08 9.76 -6.95
C GLU A 184 -23.67 8.50 -7.73
N GLU A 185 -22.48 7.98 -7.50
CA GLU A 185 -21.90 6.82 -8.20
C GLU A 185 -21.59 5.68 -7.22
N SER A 186 -21.75 4.44 -7.68
CA SER A 186 -21.35 3.24 -6.94
C SER A 186 -19.90 2.91 -7.23
N PHE A 187 -19.09 2.71 -6.17
CA PHE A 187 -17.69 2.38 -6.28
C PHE A 187 -17.34 0.96 -5.82
N THR A 188 -18.27 0.27 -5.17
CA THR A 188 -18.03 -1.06 -4.60
C THR A 188 -18.64 -2.17 -5.45
N LYS A 189 -18.15 -3.40 -5.26
CA LYS A 189 -18.79 -4.62 -5.75
C LYS A 189 -19.33 -5.49 -4.62
N ASN A 190 -18.73 -5.37 -3.46
CA ASN A 190 -19.12 -6.11 -2.27
C ASN A 190 -19.94 -5.29 -1.28
N GLY A 191 -20.42 -4.12 -1.69
CA GLY A 191 -21.19 -3.20 -0.86
C GLY A 191 -20.37 -2.48 0.23
N LEU A 192 -19.10 -2.80 0.39
CA LEU A 192 -18.28 -2.32 1.50
C LEU A 192 -17.06 -1.50 1.06
N HIS A 193 -16.20 -2.09 0.25
CA HIS A 193 -14.92 -1.51 -0.13
C HIS A 193 -14.86 -1.17 -1.61
N VAL A 194 -14.24 -0.05 -1.93
CA VAL A 194 -14.01 0.39 -3.31
C VAL A 194 -13.31 -0.71 -4.11
N ALA A 195 -13.92 -1.09 -5.24
CA ALA A 195 -13.39 -2.11 -6.13
C ALA A 195 -12.12 -1.63 -6.85
N LEU A 196 -11.24 -2.56 -7.24
CA LEU A 196 -9.96 -2.19 -7.88
C LEU A 196 -10.16 -1.42 -9.18
N GLU A 197 -11.11 -1.81 -9.99
CA GLU A 197 -11.46 -1.17 -11.26
C GLU A 197 -12.07 0.22 -11.07
N ASN A 198 -12.68 0.51 -9.92
CA ASN A 198 -13.33 1.78 -9.62
C ASN A 198 -12.40 2.78 -8.90
N GLN A 199 -11.14 2.39 -8.63
CA GLN A 199 -10.18 3.25 -7.92
C GLN A 199 -9.89 4.57 -8.64
N ALA A 200 -9.88 4.57 -9.97
CA ALA A 200 -9.68 5.78 -10.75
C ALA A 200 -10.85 6.76 -10.59
N ALA A 201 -12.09 6.27 -10.67
CA ALA A 201 -13.30 7.07 -10.49
C ALA A 201 -13.40 7.59 -9.05
N PHE A 202 -13.13 6.73 -8.07
CA PHE A 202 -13.11 7.13 -6.65
C PHE A 202 -12.05 8.20 -6.36
N ALA A 203 -10.85 8.08 -6.93
CA ALA A 203 -9.82 9.10 -6.80
C ALA A 203 -10.23 10.45 -7.42
N LEU A 204 -10.92 10.43 -8.56
CA LEU A 204 -11.49 11.63 -9.17
C LEU A 204 -12.56 12.26 -8.28
N HIS A 205 -13.40 11.47 -7.65
CA HIS A 205 -14.42 11.94 -6.73
C HIS A 205 -13.80 12.63 -5.50
N ILE A 206 -12.79 12.01 -4.87
CA ILE A 206 -12.04 12.64 -3.77
C ILE A 206 -11.36 13.93 -4.24
N ALA A 207 -10.68 13.92 -5.39
CA ALA A 207 -9.99 15.09 -5.91
C ALA A 207 -10.97 16.26 -6.18
N ALA A 208 -12.13 15.97 -6.77
CA ALA A 208 -13.17 16.97 -6.98
C ALA A 208 -13.69 17.57 -5.67
N ALA A 209 -13.94 16.72 -4.67
CA ALA A 209 -14.38 17.14 -3.34
C ALA A 209 -13.33 17.97 -2.58
N LEU A 210 -12.04 17.78 -2.91
CA LEU A 210 -10.93 18.61 -2.43
C LEU A 210 -10.77 19.92 -3.23
N GLY A 211 -11.64 20.19 -4.20
CA GLY A 211 -11.53 21.36 -5.07
C GLY A 211 -10.35 21.30 -6.05
N ILE A 212 -9.86 20.11 -6.34
CA ILE A 212 -8.79 19.89 -7.31
C ILE A 212 -9.39 19.80 -8.70
N GLU A 213 -9.15 20.80 -9.52
CA GLU A 213 -9.53 20.71 -10.93
C GLU A 213 -8.72 19.59 -11.60
N ARG A 214 -9.43 18.75 -12.37
CA ARG A 214 -8.78 17.75 -13.20
C ARG A 214 -7.76 18.47 -14.07
N ALA A 215 -6.51 18.02 -14.07
CA ALA A 215 -5.47 18.53 -14.95
C ALA A 215 -5.88 18.26 -16.42
N LYS A 216 -6.73 19.12 -16.97
CA LYS A 216 -7.20 19.03 -18.36
C LYS A 216 -6.00 19.12 -19.28
N GLY A 217 -5.79 18.08 -20.10
CA GLY A 217 -4.74 18.06 -21.12
C GLY A 217 -3.36 17.63 -20.65
N PHE A 218 -3.21 17.05 -19.45
CA PHE A 218 -1.93 16.43 -19.09
C PHE A 218 -1.74 15.13 -19.90
N VAL A 219 -0.78 15.15 -20.80
CA VAL A 219 -0.34 13.97 -21.56
C VAL A 219 0.65 13.22 -20.68
N GLY A 220 0.49 11.89 -20.55
CA GLY A 220 1.39 11.04 -19.76
C GLY A 220 0.89 10.71 -18.36
N LEU A 221 -0.43 10.80 -18.09
CA LEU A 221 -0.99 10.37 -16.82
C LEU A 221 -0.70 8.89 -16.52
N ASP A 222 -0.68 8.03 -17.54
CA ASP A 222 -0.37 6.61 -17.37
C ASP A 222 1.10 6.42 -16.95
N ASP A 223 2.03 7.14 -17.57
CA ASP A 223 3.44 7.11 -17.20
C ASP A 223 3.67 7.67 -15.79
N LEU A 224 2.92 8.73 -15.42
CA LEU A 224 2.95 9.29 -14.08
C LEU A 224 2.40 8.29 -13.07
N LEU A 225 1.28 7.64 -13.37
CA LEU A 225 0.69 6.60 -12.53
C LEU A 225 1.66 5.43 -12.28
N VAL A 226 2.35 4.96 -13.32
CA VAL A 226 3.39 3.93 -13.20
C VAL A 226 4.51 4.41 -12.26
N SER A 227 4.96 5.64 -12.39
CA SER A 227 6.03 6.20 -11.54
C SER A 227 5.57 6.39 -10.09
N VAL A 228 4.34 6.82 -9.87
CA VAL A 228 3.73 6.93 -8.54
C VAL A 228 3.59 5.56 -7.88
N ARG A 229 3.10 4.56 -8.60
CA ARG A 229 2.97 3.18 -8.09
C ARG A 229 4.32 2.58 -7.70
N GLU A 230 5.37 2.81 -8.47
CA GLU A 230 6.72 2.35 -8.14
C GLU A 230 7.23 3.02 -6.85
N LYS A 231 7.03 4.32 -6.70
CA LYS A 231 7.36 5.03 -5.45
C LYS A 231 6.55 4.46 -4.26
N HIS A 232 5.25 4.20 -4.45
CA HIS A 232 4.40 3.64 -3.39
C HIS A 232 4.88 2.25 -2.97
N ARG A 233 5.29 1.40 -3.91
CA ARG A 233 5.83 0.08 -3.63
C ARG A 233 7.08 0.17 -2.76
N LEU A 234 8.04 1.01 -3.14
CA LEU A 234 9.27 1.24 -2.37
C LEU A 234 8.98 1.81 -0.98
N TRP A 235 8.04 2.76 -0.89
CA TRP A 235 7.61 3.31 0.39
C TRP A 235 6.95 2.25 1.28
N PHE A 236 6.10 1.40 0.71
CA PHE A 236 5.46 0.30 1.42
C PHE A 236 6.50 -0.69 1.96
N ASP A 237 7.47 -1.11 1.15
CA ASP A 237 8.54 -2.02 1.55
C ASP A 237 9.37 -1.44 2.71
N TYR A 238 9.58 -0.13 2.72
CA TYR A 238 10.28 0.56 3.79
C TYR A 238 9.43 0.72 5.05
N TRP A 239 8.17 1.17 4.88
CA TRP A 239 7.29 1.55 5.98
C TRP A 239 6.57 0.35 6.60
N ARG A 240 6.13 -0.60 5.79
CA ARG A 240 5.31 -1.75 6.17
C ARG A 240 5.83 -3.07 5.60
N PRO A 241 7.07 -3.48 5.89
CA PRO A 241 7.56 -4.75 5.39
C PRO A 241 6.70 -5.90 5.91
N ALA A 242 6.56 -6.91 5.07
CA ALA A 242 5.72 -8.08 5.34
C ALA A 242 6.17 -8.85 6.60
N ASN A 243 7.46 -8.78 6.94
CA ASN A 243 8.01 -9.46 8.10
C ASN A 243 8.49 -8.45 9.15
N TRP A 244 7.65 -8.21 10.14
CA TRP A 244 7.95 -7.30 11.26
C TRP A 244 9.17 -7.70 12.08
N LYS A 245 9.45 -9.01 12.18
CA LYS A 245 10.63 -9.55 12.87
C LYS A 245 11.93 -9.13 12.18
N CYS A 246 11.92 -9.00 10.86
CA CYS A 246 13.06 -8.53 10.08
C CYS A 246 13.33 -7.04 10.26
N LEU A 247 12.31 -6.25 10.60
CA LEU A 247 12.47 -4.81 10.85
C LEU A 247 12.91 -4.48 12.26
N PHE A 248 12.14 -4.96 13.22
CA PHE A 248 12.22 -4.55 14.62
C PHE A 248 12.55 -5.71 15.56
N GLY A 249 12.64 -6.94 15.03
CA GLY A 249 12.97 -8.13 15.79
C GLY A 249 14.46 -8.50 15.73
N ASP A 250 14.74 -9.68 16.22
CA ASP A 250 16.10 -10.22 16.32
C ASP A 250 16.71 -10.63 14.96
N ASP A 251 15.86 -10.80 13.94
CA ASP A 251 16.32 -11.10 12.57
C ASP A 251 16.78 -9.86 11.79
N ASN A 252 16.66 -8.65 12.33
CA ASN A 252 17.08 -7.43 11.64
C ASN A 252 18.60 -7.36 11.34
N ARG A 253 19.39 -8.13 12.09
CA ARG A 253 20.84 -8.27 11.90
C ARG A 253 21.22 -9.54 11.13
N ARG A 254 20.25 -10.33 10.72
CA ARG A 254 20.49 -11.54 9.95
C ARG A 254 21.11 -11.16 8.61
N VAL A 255 22.12 -11.93 8.22
CA VAL A 255 22.76 -11.84 6.91
C VAL A 255 22.37 -13.06 6.09
N PHE A 256 22.16 -12.85 4.79
CA PHE A 256 21.96 -13.96 3.85
C PHE A 256 23.30 -14.29 3.21
N SER A 257 23.73 -15.54 3.34
CA SER A 257 24.96 -15.99 2.70
C SER A 257 24.72 -16.10 1.19
N ILE A 258 25.34 -15.22 0.43
CA ILE A 258 25.35 -15.29 -1.04
C ILE A 258 26.79 -15.72 -1.43
N GLY A 259 27.03 -17.02 -1.50
CA GLY A 259 28.32 -17.56 -1.91
C GLY A 259 29.49 -17.14 -1.01
N ASN A 260 30.70 -17.05 -1.56
CA ASN A 260 31.93 -16.73 -0.84
C ASN A 260 32.16 -15.21 -0.60
N GLN A 261 31.14 -14.40 -0.52
CA GLN A 261 31.30 -12.95 -0.32
C GLN A 261 31.80 -12.64 1.10
N LYS A 262 32.88 -11.87 1.21
CA LYS A 262 33.50 -11.50 2.49
C LYS A 262 32.71 -10.50 3.34
N LYS A 263 31.72 -9.81 2.77
CA LYS A 263 30.78 -8.90 3.46
C LYS A 263 29.42 -9.03 2.85
N VAL A 264 28.51 -9.67 3.57
CA VAL A 264 27.10 -9.75 3.22
C VAL A 264 26.36 -8.73 4.07
N PRO A 265 25.58 -7.81 3.48
CA PRO A 265 24.79 -6.85 4.25
C PRO A 265 23.75 -7.58 5.09
N SER A 266 23.46 -7.05 6.27
CA SER A 266 22.31 -7.51 7.06
C SER A 266 21.00 -6.97 6.45
N ILE A 267 19.87 -7.55 6.83
CA ILE A 267 18.54 -7.05 6.46
C ILE A 267 18.41 -5.57 6.79
N ARG A 268 18.97 -5.14 7.93
CA ARG A 268 18.98 -3.74 8.33
C ARG A 268 19.78 -2.86 7.38
N ASP A 269 21.00 -3.31 7.00
CA ASP A 269 21.86 -2.55 6.08
C ASP A 269 21.18 -2.38 4.70
N GLU A 270 20.43 -3.38 4.27
CA GLU A 270 19.68 -3.34 3.01
C GLU A 270 18.48 -2.41 3.12
N ARG A 271 17.71 -2.50 4.21
CA ARG A 271 16.58 -1.61 4.46
C ARG A 271 17.01 -0.15 4.52
N ASP A 272 18.16 0.13 5.12
CA ASP A 272 18.70 1.48 5.24
C ASP A 272 19.08 2.11 3.86
N LYS A 273 19.09 1.32 2.78
CA LYS A 273 19.26 1.81 1.40
C LYS A 273 17.94 2.15 0.69
N ILE A 274 16.81 1.65 1.16
CA ILE A 274 15.49 1.91 0.52
C ILE A 274 15.16 3.41 0.46
N PRO A 275 15.45 4.27 1.48
CA PRO A 275 15.20 5.70 1.38
C PRO A 275 15.83 6.36 0.14
N ALA A 276 17.04 5.97 -0.24
CA ALA A 276 17.68 6.49 -1.45
C ALA A 276 16.95 6.07 -2.74
N LEU A 277 16.35 4.87 -2.76
CA LEU A 277 15.50 4.42 -3.87
C LEU A 277 14.18 5.21 -3.92
N ILE A 278 13.61 5.52 -2.76
CA ILE A 278 12.39 6.36 -2.66
C ILE A 278 12.69 7.77 -3.19
N ASP A 279 13.81 8.38 -2.79
CA ASP A 279 14.22 9.70 -3.26
C ASP A 279 14.42 9.71 -4.79
N ALA A 280 15.00 8.65 -5.35
CA ALA A 280 15.16 8.49 -6.80
C ALA A 280 13.80 8.31 -7.51
N ALA A 281 12.88 7.55 -6.93
CA ALA A 281 11.53 7.40 -7.45
C ALA A 281 10.73 8.72 -7.39
N GLU A 282 10.91 9.54 -6.35
CA GLU A 282 10.33 10.88 -6.27
C GLU A 282 10.87 11.80 -7.38
N GLN A 283 12.16 11.72 -7.69
CA GLN A 283 12.74 12.46 -8.82
C GLN A 283 12.13 12.02 -10.16
N ASN A 284 11.87 10.71 -10.33
CA ASN A 284 11.17 10.19 -11.50
C ASN A 284 9.74 10.72 -11.59
N VAL A 285 8.98 10.70 -10.47
CA VAL A 285 7.63 11.27 -10.41
C VAL A 285 7.67 12.75 -10.81
N ALA A 286 8.58 13.53 -10.24
CA ALA A 286 8.71 14.96 -10.53
C ALA A 286 9.10 15.23 -12.00
N ALA A 287 9.97 14.42 -12.58
CA ALA A 287 10.37 14.55 -13.98
C ALA A 287 9.18 14.26 -14.92
N VAL A 288 8.50 13.13 -14.72
CA VAL A 288 7.34 12.72 -15.53
C VAL A 288 6.19 13.72 -15.39
N ALA A 289 5.92 14.22 -14.19
CA ALA A 289 4.90 15.25 -13.97
C ALA A 289 5.15 16.54 -14.76
N LYS A 290 6.40 16.84 -15.07
CA LYS A 290 6.83 17.99 -15.89
C LYS A 290 7.01 17.66 -17.36
N GLY A 291 6.68 16.43 -17.79
CA GLY A 291 6.90 15.97 -19.17
C GLY A 291 8.38 15.77 -19.52
N LEU A 292 9.25 15.56 -18.53
CA LEU A 292 10.67 15.31 -18.71
C LEU A 292 10.98 13.81 -18.72
N ALA A 293 12.10 13.42 -19.31
CA ALA A 293 12.58 12.04 -19.24
C ALA A 293 12.95 11.65 -17.80
N LYS A 294 12.70 10.39 -17.46
CA LYS A 294 13.10 9.85 -16.14
C LYS A 294 14.62 9.91 -15.97
N PRO A 295 15.13 10.44 -14.85
CA PRO A 295 16.55 10.34 -14.54
C PRO A 295 17.02 8.88 -14.52
N ARG A 296 18.24 8.63 -15.03
CA ARG A 296 18.83 7.29 -14.92
C ARG A 296 19.25 7.05 -13.48
N ILE A 297 18.63 6.05 -12.83
CA ILE A 297 19.03 5.60 -11.50
C ILE A 297 20.15 4.58 -11.68
N ALA A 298 21.28 4.80 -11.01
CA ALA A 298 22.36 3.82 -10.97
C ALA A 298 21.88 2.57 -10.20
N GLU A 299 22.19 1.40 -10.74
CA GLU A 299 21.91 0.13 -10.07
C GLU A 299 22.67 0.08 -8.73
N GLN A 300 21.94 0.07 -7.63
CA GLN A 300 22.52 0.10 -6.29
C GLN A 300 22.97 -1.29 -5.78
N PHE A 301 22.47 -2.34 -6.44
CA PHE A 301 22.71 -3.73 -6.08
C PHE A 301 22.99 -4.56 -7.32
N PRO A 302 24.21 -4.46 -7.89
CA PRO A 302 24.58 -5.27 -9.04
C PRO A 302 24.45 -6.76 -8.66
N LEU A 303 23.75 -7.51 -9.48
CA LEU A 303 23.66 -8.96 -9.33
C LEU A 303 25.03 -9.57 -9.63
N PRO A 304 25.49 -10.58 -8.86
CA PRO A 304 26.62 -11.39 -9.28
C PRO A 304 26.29 -12.04 -10.64
N ALA A 305 27.30 -12.22 -11.47
CA ALA A 305 27.14 -12.94 -12.71
C ALA A 305 26.52 -14.33 -12.43
N PRO A 306 25.48 -14.75 -13.17
CA PRO A 306 24.90 -16.06 -12.96
C PRO A 306 25.96 -17.15 -13.20
N THR A 307 26.02 -18.12 -12.29
CA THR A 307 26.82 -19.32 -12.52
C THR A 307 26.17 -20.08 -13.68
N PRO A 308 26.92 -20.53 -14.69
CA PRO A 308 26.36 -21.36 -15.73
C PRO A 308 25.67 -22.58 -15.12
N ALA A 309 24.39 -22.72 -15.38
CA ALA A 309 23.63 -23.91 -14.94
C ALA A 309 23.88 -25.06 -15.92
N VAL A 310 23.92 -26.27 -15.40
CA VAL A 310 23.88 -27.50 -16.23
C VAL A 310 22.50 -27.57 -16.90
N SER A 311 22.45 -27.97 -18.15
CA SER A 311 21.13 -28.11 -18.81
C SER A 311 20.31 -29.23 -18.17
N PRO A 312 18.96 -29.13 -18.16
CA PRO A 312 18.13 -30.20 -17.62
C PRO A 312 18.37 -31.57 -18.29
N GLU A 313 18.71 -31.54 -19.56
CA GLU A 313 19.01 -32.75 -20.34
C GLU A 313 20.38 -33.36 -19.98
N GLU A 314 21.34 -32.55 -19.53
CA GLU A 314 22.62 -33.03 -19.02
C GLU A 314 22.46 -33.56 -17.60
N GLU A 315 21.71 -32.85 -16.76
CA GLU A 315 21.41 -33.28 -15.39
C GLU A 315 20.64 -34.61 -15.38
N LEU A 316 19.69 -34.80 -16.29
CA LEU A 316 18.92 -36.05 -16.41
C LEU A 316 19.84 -37.28 -16.58
N LYS A 317 20.98 -37.13 -17.25
CA LYS A 317 21.92 -38.28 -17.48
C LYS A 317 22.69 -38.68 -16.22
N GLU A 318 22.71 -37.82 -15.20
CA GLU A 318 23.40 -38.12 -13.94
C GLU A 318 22.51 -38.93 -12.96
N PHE A 319 21.21 -39.03 -13.25
CA PHE A 319 20.31 -39.85 -12.39
C PHE A 319 20.65 -41.33 -12.56
N GLN A 320 20.67 -42.01 -11.43
CA GLN A 320 20.87 -43.47 -11.33
C GLN A 320 19.62 -44.12 -10.74
N PRO A 321 18.59 -44.40 -11.55
CA PRO A 321 17.36 -45.00 -11.05
C PRO A 321 17.60 -46.43 -10.54
N ALA A 322 16.82 -46.84 -9.56
CA ALA A 322 16.82 -48.22 -9.10
C ALA A 322 16.34 -49.19 -10.21
N ASN A 323 16.70 -50.45 -10.10
CA ASN A 323 16.27 -51.45 -11.06
C ASN A 323 14.74 -51.51 -11.20
N GLY A 324 14.27 -51.39 -12.45
CA GLY A 324 12.84 -51.39 -12.77
C GLY A 324 12.19 -50.02 -12.75
N PHE A 325 12.97 -48.94 -12.53
CA PHE A 325 12.51 -47.58 -12.63
C PHE A 325 13.27 -46.79 -13.73
N GLU A 326 12.62 -45.83 -14.31
CA GLU A 326 13.23 -44.85 -15.21
C GLU A 326 12.92 -43.44 -14.70
N VAL A 327 13.72 -42.46 -15.12
CA VAL A 327 13.54 -41.05 -14.79
C VAL A 327 13.30 -40.31 -16.07
N ASN A 328 12.17 -39.61 -16.16
CA ASN A 328 11.80 -38.77 -17.26
C ASN A 328 11.77 -37.30 -16.84
N LEU A 329 12.14 -36.39 -17.75
CA LEU A 329 12.04 -34.96 -17.56
C LEU A 329 10.62 -34.51 -17.88
N PHE A 330 9.82 -34.23 -16.84
CA PHE A 330 8.46 -33.72 -17.00
C PHE A 330 8.43 -32.19 -17.21
N ALA A 331 9.19 -31.45 -16.45
CA ALA A 331 9.26 -29.97 -16.53
C ALA A 331 10.60 -29.46 -16.01
N SER A 332 11.00 -28.30 -16.47
CA SER A 332 12.24 -27.61 -16.08
C SER A 332 12.07 -26.10 -16.07
N GLU A 333 13.16 -25.38 -15.83
CA GLU A 333 13.25 -23.93 -15.90
C GLU A 333 12.81 -23.37 -17.26
N LYS A 334 12.92 -24.16 -18.34
CA LYS A 334 12.43 -23.78 -19.69
C LYS A 334 10.94 -23.53 -19.71
N LEU A 335 10.18 -24.18 -18.81
CA LEU A 335 8.75 -23.98 -18.61
C LEU A 335 8.46 -23.04 -17.40
N GLY A 336 9.50 -22.42 -16.84
CA GLY A 336 9.38 -21.50 -15.72
C GLY A 336 9.27 -22.18 -14.36
N VAL A 337 9.63 -23.47 -14.23
CA VAL A 337 9.67 -24.18 -12.96
C VAL A 337 11.01 -23.89 -12.28
N GLU A 338 11.05 -22.86 -11.44
CA GLU A 338 12.25 -22.47 -10.69
C GLU A 338 12.00 -22.60 -9.18
N ASN A 339 12.96 -23.15 -8.46
CA ASN A 339 12.86 -23.41 -7.02
C ASN A 339 11.47 -23.91 -6.60
N PRO A 340 11.02 -25.10 -7.07
CA PRO A 340 9.71 -25.63 -6.74
C PRO A 340 9.61 -25.95 -5.26
N MET A 341 8.68 -25.29 -4.56
CA MET A 341 8.49 -25.45 -3.11
C MET A 341 7.50 -26.54 -2.76
N THR A 342 6.49 -26.70 -3.59
CA THR A 342 5.44 -27.72 -3.41
C THR A 342 4.70 -27.94 -4.72
N MET A 343 4.10 -29.12 -4.85
CA MET A 343 3.26 -29.47 -5.99
C MET A 343 1.98 -30.18 -5.52
N ARG A 344 0.90 -29.99 -6.27
CA ARG A 344 -0.40 -30.60 -6.04
C ARG A 344 -1.08 -30.86 -7.38
N TRP A 345 -1.88 -31.90 -7.43
CA TRP A 345 -2.68 -32.26 -8.60
C TRP A 345 -4.14 -31.96 -8.34
N ASP A 346 -4.84 -31.54 -9.38
CA ASP A 346 -6.30 -31.45 -9.37
C ASP A 346 -6.96 -32.75 -9.85
N ALA A 347 -8.29 -32.76 -9.93
CA ALA A 347 -9.08 -33.92 -10.34
C ALA A 347 -8.88 -34.25 -11.83
N GLU A 348 -8.43 -33.31 -12.64
CA GLU A 348 -8.12 -33.49 -14.07
C GLU A 348 -6.68 -33.96 -14.31
N GLY A 349 -5.89 -34.17 -13.26
CA GLY A 349 -4.49 -34.62 -13.35
C GLY A 349 -3.50 -33.48 -13.70
N ARG A 350 -3.94 -32.21 -13.72
CA ARG A 350 -3.05 -31.07 -13.93
C ARG A 350 -2.26 -30.78 -12.65
N MET A 351 -1.00 -30.42 -12.79
CA MET A 351 -0.11 -30.17 -11.67
C MET A 351 0.10 -28.68 -11.41
N TYR A 352 -0.24 -28.24 -10.20
CA TYR A 352 0.08 -26.90 -9.70
C TYR A 352 1.42 -26.93 -8.97
N VAL A 353 2.36 -26.11 -9.39
CA VAL A 353 3.70 -25.99 -8.79
C VAL A 353 3.87 -24.58 -8.25
N ALA A 354 4.08 -24.44 -6.95
CA ALA A 354 4.48 -23.18 -6.35
C ALA A 354 5.99 -22.99 -6.53
N CYS A 355 6.36 -21.99 -7.28
CA CYS A 355 7.74 -21.64 -7.61
C CYS A 355 8.15 -20.33 -6.97
N THR A 356 9.39 -20.22 -6.48
CA THR A 356 9.91 -18.99 -5.91
C THR A 356 11.23 -18.59 -6.55
N TRP A 357 11.20 -17.44 -7.25
CA TRP A 357 12.40 -16.80 -7.80
C TRP A 357 13.09 -15.90 -6.77
N THR A 358 12.36 -15.50 -5.74
CA THR A 358 12.86 -14.56 -4.72
C THR A 358 13.54 -15.26 -3.54
N TYR A 359 13.43 -16.58 -3.44
CA TYR A 359 14.12 -17.34 -2.40
C TYR A 359 15.62 -17.48 -2.72
N PRO A 360 16.53 -17.35 -1.75
CA PRO A 360 16.26 -17.13 -0.32
C PRO A 360 16.15 -15.65 0.06
N HIS A 361 16.25 -14.72 -0.86
CA HIS A 361 16.42 -13.32 -0.52
C HIS A 361 15.95 -12.37 -1.63
N LEU A 362 14.97 -11.53 -1.30
CA LEU A 362 14.56 -10.40 -2.11
C LEU A 362 15.37 -9.17 -1.71
N LYS A 363 16.10 -8.58 -2.65
CA LYS A 363 16.86 -7.37 -2.40
C LYS A 363 15.97 -6.13 -2.36
N PRO A 364 16.38 -5.08 -1.64
CA PRO A 364 15.65 -3.82 -1.65
C PRO A 364 15.42 -3.29 -3.05
N GLY A 365 14.18 -2.95 -3.37
CA GLY A 365 13.78 -2.44 -4.67
C GLY A 365 13.46 -3.51 -5.73
N GLU A 366 13.78 -4.78 -5.50
CA GLU A 366 13.34 -5.86 -6.39
C GLU A 366 11.83 -6.11 -6.29
N ILE A 367 11.23 -6.52 -7.38
CA ILE A 367 9.82 -6.90 -7.43
C ILE A 367 9.73 -8.42 -7.21
N PRO A 368 8.93 -8.89 -6.21
CA PRO A 368 8.68 -10.31 -6.04
C PRO A 368 8.11 -10.92 -7.32
N ASN A 369 8.62 -12.08 -7.72
CA ASN A 369 8.22 -12.79 -8.92
C ASN A 369 7.85 -14.25 -8.66
N ASP A 370 7.41 -14.57 -7.46
CA ASP A 370 6.95 -15.89 -7.08
C ASP A 370 5.63 -16.21 -7.79
N LYS A 371 5.47 -17.45 -8.22
CA LYS A 371 4.34 -17.88 -9.06
C LYS A 371 3.80 -19.23 -8.65
N ILE A 372 2.54 -19.44 -8.96
CA ILE A 372 1.96 -20.78 -9.07
C ILE A 372 1.82 -21.07 -10.56
N ILE A 373 2.49 -22.14 -11.02
CA ILE A 373 2.48 -22.57 -12.42
C ILE A 373 1.55 -23.77 -12.53
N LEU A 374 0.70 -23.75 -13.54
CA LEU A 374 -0.12 -24.91 -13.91
C LEU A 374 0.55 -25.65 -15.07
N LEU A 375 0.88 -26.90 -14.85
CA LEU A 375 1.42 -27.80 -15.85
C LEU A 375 0.35 -28.82 -16.25
N THR A 376 0.23 -29.05 -17.52
CA THR A 376 -0.68 -30.06 -18.08
C THR A 376 0.16 -31.05 -18.90
N ASP A 377 0.01 -32.31 -18.60
CA ASP A 377 0.57 -33.38 -19.43
C ASP A 377 -0.21 -33.42 -20.74
N THR A 378 0.48 -33.30 -21.85
CA THR A 378 -0.13 -33.26 -23.20
C THR A 378 0.23 -34.43 -24.07
N ASP A 379 1.14 -35.28 -23.62
CA ASP A 379 1.68 -36.43 -24.38
C ASP A 379 1.64 -37.77 -23.61
N GLY A 380 1.07 -37.76 -22.38
CA GLY A 380 0.74 -38.98 -21.61
C GLY A 380 1.88 -39.50 -20.75
#